data_e5bed1a695b84cf97601e2e750d77811
#
_entry.id   e5bed1a695b84cf97601e2e750d77811
#
_cell.length_a   1.000
_cell.length_b   1.000
_cell.length_c   1.000
_cell.angle_alpha   90.00
_cell.angle_beta   90.00
_cell.angle_gamma   90.00
#
_symmetry.space_group_name_H-M   'P 1'
#
loop_
_entity.id
_entity.type
_entity.pdbx_description
1 polymer ?
#
loop_
_entity_poly.entity_id
_entity_poly.type
_entity_poly.pdbx_seq_one_letter_code
_entity_poly.pdbx_strand_id
1 'polypeptide(L)'
;HGLGHQIGLQVHDVGGKLSSPDGHITAPPDQYPALRNTRPIEANMVFTIEPGIYFIDSLLNNIRQDDRADALNWPLVEALMPYVGIRIEDNVWAKADGNMHNLTRRPVTGSLLFRPSAAA
;
A
#
# COMPACT_ATOMS: atom_id res chain seq x y z
N HIS A 1 8.28 -2.85 -1.04
CA HIS A 1 7.40 -2.96 0.11
C HIS A 1 6.04 -3.54 -0.30
N GLY A 2 5.28 -4.10 0.67
CA GLY A 2 3.92 -4.58 0.38
C GLY A 2 2.92 -3.42 0.35
N LEU A 3 1.81 -3.61 -0.36
CA LEU A 3 0.76 -2.59 -0.48
C LEU A 3 -0.02 -2.40 0.83
N GLY A 4 -0.03 -3.40 1.72
CA GLY A 4 -0.74 -3.34 2.98
C GLY A 4 -0.52 -4.58 3.84
N HIS A 5 -1.11 -4.58 5.01
CA HIS A 5 -1.05 -5.66 5.98
C HIS A 5 -2.35 -5.74 6.79
N GLN A 6 -2.62 -6.88 7.42
CA GLN A 6 -3.72 -6.98 8.38
C GLN A 6 -3.41 -6.18 9.65
N ILE A 7 -4.46 -5.66 10.23
CA ILE A 7 -4.47 -4.99 11.54
C ILE A 7 -5.24 -5.87 12.52
N GLY A 8 -4.64 -6.16 13.66
CA GLY A 8 -5.23 -6.93 14.76
C GLY A 8 -4.69 -6.47 16.10
N LEU A 9 -4.34 -7.41 16.96
CA LEU A 9 -3.67 -7.10 18.24
C LEU A 9 -2.31 -6.44 18.01
N GLN A 10 -1.66 -6.74 16.92
CA GLN A 10 -0.45 -6.08 16.46
C GLN A 10 -0.76 -5.21 15.25
N VAL A 11 -0.06 -4.07 15.12
CA VAL A 11 -0.21 -3.18 13.96
C VAL A 11 0.10 -3.94 12.67
N HIS A 12 1.19 -4.70 12.64
CA HIS A 12 1.49 -5.66 11.58
C HIS A 12 1.08 -7.05 12.07
N ASP A 13 -0.20 -7.36 11.92
CA ASP A 13 -0.73 -8.60 12.47
C ASP A 13 -0.23 -9.83 11.70
N VAL A 14 0.08 -10.88 12.47
CA VAL A 14 0.59 -12.15 11.92
C VAL A 14 -0.48 -12.90 11.09
N GLY A 15 -1.75 -12.60 11.31
CA GLY A 15 -2.88 -13.18 10.60
C GLY A 15 -2.84 -12.97 9.09
N GLY A 16 -2.15 -11.93 8.61
CA GLY A 16 -2.00 -11.68 7.18
C GLY A 16 -1.26 -12.76 6.39
N LYS A 17 -0.45 -13.57 7.06
CA LYS A 17 0.26 -14.71 6.47
C LYS A 17 -0.39 -16.06 6.74
N LEU A 18 -1.40 -16.09 7.59
CA LEU A 18 -2.15 -17.30 7.91
C LEU A 18 -3.24 -17.49 6.86
N SER A 19 -3.06 -18.48 5.98
CA SER A 19 -4.05 -18.79 4.93
C SER A 19 -5.32 -19.45 5.46
N SER A 20 -5.29 -19.95 6.71
CA SER A 20 -6.44 -20.54 7.37
C SER A 20 -6.41 -20.30 8.89
N PRO A 21 -7.55 -20.45 9.59
CA PRO A 21 -7.61 -20.41 11.06
C PRO A 21 -6.73 -21.46 11.75
N ASP A 22 -6.39 -22.55 11.06
CA ASP A 22 -5.57 -23.64 11.59
C ASP A 22 -4.07 -23.31 11.64
N GLY A 23 -3.69 -22.09 11.29
CA GLY A 23 -2.32 -21.62 11.37
C GLY A 23 -1.46 -21.97 10.15
N HIS A 24 -2.05 -22.34 9.03
CA HIS A 24 -1.33 -22.58 7.80
C HIS A 24 -0.72 -21.27 7.30
N ILE A 25 0.60 -21.26 7.06
CA ILE A 25 1.32 -20.09 6.56
C ILE A 25 1.50 -20.20 5.06
N THR A 26 1.11 -19.15 4.33
CA THR A 26 1.39 -19.01 2.90
C THR A 26 2.50 -18.00 2.69
N ALA A 27 3.61 -18.45 2.10
CA ALA A 27 4.70 -17.55 1.73
C ALA A 27 4.27 -16.59 0.61
N PRO A 28 4.78 -15.36 0.59
CA PRO A 28 4.58 -14.47 -0.54
C PRO A 28 5.20 -15.07 -1.82
N PRO A 29 4.60 -14.80 -3.01
CA PRO A 29 5.20 -15.18 -4.27
C PRO A 29 6.59 -14.55 -4.46
N ASP A 30 7.51 -15.24 -5.12
CA ASP A 30 8.89 -14.79 -5.32
C ASP A 30 8.99 -13.41 -5.98
N GLN A 31 8.08 -13.12 -6.90
CA GLN A 31 7.99 -11.82 -7.57
C GLN A 31 7.51 -10.68 -6.65
N TYR A 32 6.93 -11.00 -5.48
CA TYR A 32 6.45 -10.04 -4.48
C TYR A 32 6.91 -10.39 -3.07
N PRO A 33 8.22 -10.49 -2.82
CA PRO A 33 8.76 -11.00 -1.55
C PRO A 33 8.39 -10.12 -0.34
N ALA A 34 8.06 -8.86 -0.57
CA ALA A 34 7.65 -7.91 0.47
C ALA A 34 6.15 -7.94 0.78
N LEU A 35 5.37 -8.81 0.14
CA LEU A 35 3.94 -8.93 0.40
C LEU A 35 3.71 -9.43 1.84
N ARG A 36 2.90 -8.69 2.61
CA ARG A 36 2.63 -9.00 4.02
C ARG A 36 1.29 -9.71 4.24
N ASN A 37 0.36 -9.53 3.31
CA ASN A 37 -0.93 -10.19 3.35
C ASN A 37 -1.05 -11.18 2.20
N THR A 38 -0.90 -12.46 2.51
CA THR A 38 -1.02 -13.59 1.55
C THR A 38 -2.35 -14.33 1.73
N ARG A 39 -3.09 -14.01 2.76
CA ARG A 39 -4.42 -14.54 3.01
C ARG A 39 -5.44 -13.85 2.09
N PRO A 40 -6.38 -14.59 1.48
CA PRO A 40 -7.55 -14.00 0.84
C PRO A 40 -8.31 -13.09 1.82
N ILE A 41 -8.82 -11.97 1.31
CA ILE A 41 -9.61 -11.04 2.13
C ILE A 41 -10.99 -11.64 2.34
N GLU A 42 -11.38 -11.77 3.59
CA GLU A 42 -12.68 -12.29 4.02
C GLU A 42 -13.47 -11.20 4.76
N ALA A 43 -14.75 -11.45 4.92
CA ALA A 43 -15.64 -10.56 5.67
C ALA A 43 -15.14 -10.33 7.11
N ASN A 44 -15.26 -9.11 7.57
CA ASN A 44 -14.84 -8.61 8.89
C ASN A 44 -13.34 -8.50 9.12
N MET A 45 -12.51 -8.67 8.08
CA MET A 45 -11.10 -8.34 8.18
C MET A 45 -10.89 -6.83 8.12
N VAL A 46 -9.88 -6.37 8.86
CA VAL A 46 -9.36 -5.00 8.79
C VAL A 46 -7.91 -5.06 8.34
N PHE A 47 -7.58 -4.25 7.35
CA PHE A 47 -6.24 -4.21 6.77
C PHE A 47 -5.91 -2.80 6.26
N THR A 48 -4.62 -2.54 6.06
CA THR A 48 -4.16 -1.27 5.47
C THR A 48 -4.10 -1.35 3.96
N ILE A 49 -4.29 -0.20 3.31
CA ILE A 49 -3.88 0.06 1.93
C ILE A 49 -2.96 1.27 1.98
N GLU A 50 -1.68 1.06 1.72
CA GLU A 50 -0.61 2.01 1.99
C GLU A 50 0.35 2.19 0.80
N PRO A 51 -0.15 2.64 -0.37
CA PRO A 51 0.72 2.95 -1.49
C PRO A 51 1.68 4.07 -1.14
N GLY A 52 2.90 3.99 -1.67
CA GLY A 52 3.91 5.01 -1.45
C GLY A 52 4.88 5.11 -2.62
N ILE A 53 5.44 6.31 -2.78
CA ILE A 53 6.53 6.60 -3.71
C ILE A 53 7.74 6.99 -2.87
N TYR A 54 8.89 6.39 -3.16
CA TYR A 54 10.11 6.59 -2.41
C TYR A 54 11.27 6.87 -3.35
N PHE A 55 12.11 7.84 -2.98
CA PHE A 55 13.32 8.19 -3.71
C PHE A 55 14.51 7.55 -2.98
N ILE A 56 14.93 6.38 -3.43
CA ILE A 56 16.01 5.59 -2.83
C ILE A 56 17.18 5.60 -3.80
N ASP A 57 18.28 6.21 -3.40
CA ASP A 57 19.47 6.44 -4.26
C ASP A 57 19.97 5.15 -4.92
N SER A 58 20.09 4.07 -4.17
CA SER A 58 20.58 2.80 -4.71
C SER A 58 19.67 2.22 -5.80
N LEU A 59 18.35 2.37 -5.66
CA LEU A 59 17.39 1.91 -6.65
C LEU A 59 17.35 2.84 -7.88
N LEU A 60 17.42 4.14 -7.65
CA LEU A 60 17.45 5.14 -8.72
C LEU A 60 18.73 5.00 -9.56
N ASN A 61 19.87 4.74 -8.93
CA ASN A 61 21.12 4.52 -9.63
C ASN A 61 21.08 3.25 -10.52
N ASN A 62 20.39 2.20 -10.08
CA ASN A 62 20.18 1.03 -10.92
C ASN A 62 19.30 1.36 -12.14
N ILE A 63 18.22 2.14 -11.95
CA ILE A 63 17.33 2.55 -13.03
C ILE A 63 18.07 3.46 -14.05
N ARG A 64 19.00 4.32 -13.60
CA ARG A 64 19.81 5.16 -14.51
C ARG A 64 20.67 4.34 -15.48
N GLN A 65 20.95 3.09 -15.16
CA GLN A 65 21.82 2.21 -15.92
C GLN A 65 21.06 1.21 -16.81
N ASP A 66 19.75 1.24 -16.79
CA ASP A 66 18.90 0.35 -17.58
C ASP A 66 17.96 1.12 -18.55
N ASP A 67 17.23 0.38 -19.35
CA ASP A 67 16.30 0.87 -20.36
C ASP A 67 15.10 1.65 -19.79
N ARG A 68 14.87 1.59 -18.51
CA ARG A 68 13.82 2.36 -17.82
C ARG A 68 14.23 3.80 -17.53
N ALA A 69 15.48 4.16 -17.74
CA ALA A 69 15.99 5.51 -17.47
C ALA A 69 15.18 6.58 -18.20
N ASP A 70 14.82 6.32 -19.46
CA ASP A 70 14.09 7.27 -20.31
C ASP A 70 12.61 7.44 -19.90
N ALA A 71 12.07 6.54 -19.10
CA ALA A 71 10.69 6.63 -18.60
C ALA A 71 10.56 7.59 -17.40
N LEU A 72 11.66 8.09 -16.84
CA LEU A 72 11.63 8.94 -15.64
C LEU A 72 11.94 10.40 -15.98
N ASN A 73 11.17 11.30 -15.36
CA ASN A 73 11.48 12.72 -15.34
C ASN A 73 12.57 13.01 -14.29
N TRP A 74 13.84 12.85 -14.64
CA TRP A 74 14.99 12.99 -13.75
C TRP A 74 15.07 14.34 -13.04
N PRO A 75 14.83 15.50 -13.70
CA PRO A 75 14.79 16.79 -13.00
C PRO A 75 13.75 16.82 -11.88
N LEU A 76 12.58 16.21 -12.08
CA LEU A 76 11.54 16.12 -11.04
C LEU A 76 11.96 15.17 -9.93
N VAL A 77 12.52 14.01 -10.27
CA VAL A 77 13.05 13.05 -9.28
C VAL A 77 14.08 13.73 -8.39
N GLU A 78 15.05 14.42 -8.96
CA GLU A 78 16.12 15.13 -8.22
C GLU A 78 15.57 16.23 -7.32
N ALA A 79 14.57 16.98 -7.78
CA ALA A 79 13.90 18.00 -6.98
C ALA A 79 13.12 17.41 -5.79
N LEU A 80 12.61 16.17 -5.90
CA LEU A 80 11.83 15.51 -4.87
C LEU A 80 12.66 14.63 -3.92
N MET A 81 13.86 14.21 -4.31
CA MET A 81 14.74 13.36 -3.49
C MET A 81 14.94 13.87 -2.06
N PRO A 82 15.12 15.19 -1.79
CA PRO A 82 15.29 15.68 -0.43
C PRO A 82 14.11 15.38 0.51
N TYR A 83 12.93 15.09 -0.03
CA TYR A 83 11.73 14.76 0.74
C TYR A 83 11.59 13.25 1.00
N VAL A 84 12.54 12.42 0.57
CA VAL A 84 12.65 10.98 0.77
C VAL A 84 11.52 10.19 0.11
N GLY A 85 10.27 10.60 0.28
CA GLY A 85 9.10 9.96 -0.29
C GLY A 85 7.82 10.32 0.44
N ILE A 86 6.71 9.76 -0.05
CA ILE A 86 5.39 9.93 0.55
C ILE A 86 4.65 8.60 0.58
N ARG A 87 3.94 8.35 1.67
CA ARG A 87 3.00 7.25 1.82
C ARG A 87 1.63 7.81 2.18
N ILE A 88 0.60 7.25 1.55
CA ILE A 88 -0.80 7.49 1.93
C ILE A 88 -1.32 6.16 2.44
N GLU A 89 -1.85 6.15 3.65
CA GLU A 89 -2.29 4.92 4.31
C GLU A 89 -3.74 5.05 4.77
N ASP A 90 -4.55 4.08 4.36
CA ASP A 90 -5.93 3.93 4.79
C ASP A 90 -6.14 2.59 5.47
N ASN A 91 -6.92 2.60 6.56
CA ASN A 91 -7.45 1.40 7.18
C ASN A 91 -8.79 1.05 6.53
N VAL A 92 -8.94 -0.17 6.11
CA VAL A 92 -10.10 -0.64 5.36
C VAL A 92 -10.71 -1.84 6.07
N TRP A 93 -12.03 -1.82 6.23
CA TRP A 93 -12.82 -2.92 6.74
C TRP A 93 -13.59 -3.60 5.60
N ALA A 94 -13.36 -4.90 5.43
CA ALA A 94 -14.12 -5.75 4.51
C ALA A 94 -15.44 -6.12 5.16
N LYS A 95 -16.57 -5.60 4.67
CA LYS A 95 -17.90 -5.90 5.18
C LYS A 95 -18.41 -7.25 4.69
N ALA A 96 -19.39 -7.79 5.41
CA ALA A 96 -20.05 -9.04 5.04
C ALA A 96 -20.84 -8.97 3.73
N ASP A 97 -21.23 -7.77 3.30
CA ASP A 97 -21.93 -7.51 2.03
C ASP A 97 -21.00 -7.41 0.81
N GLY A 98 -19.69 -7.64 1.01
CA GLY A 98 -18.67 -7.53 -0.02
C GLY A 98 -18.15 -6.11 -0.27
N ASN A 99 -18.71 -5.10 0.39
CA ASN A 99 -18.24 -3.72 0.27
C ASN A 99 -17.01 -3.47 1.16
N MET A 100 -16.15 -2.56 0.71
CA MET A 100 -15.00 -2.07 1.47
C MET A 100 -15.36 -0.73 2.12
N HIS A 101 -15.12 -0.62 3.43
CA HIS A 101 -15.35 0.62 4.17
C HIS A 101 -14.01 1.21 4.62
N ASN A 102 -13.73 2.43 4.18
CA ASN A 102 -12.54 3.17 4.60
C ASN A 102 -12.77 3.75 6.00
N LEU A 103 -11.98 3.30 6.96
CA LEU A 103 -12.07 3.72 8.37
C LEU A 103 -11.27 4.99 8.65
N THR A 104 -10.26 5.29 7.83
CA THR A 104 -9.39 6.46 8.00
C THR A 104 -10.06 7.72 7.48
N ARG A 105 -10.67 7.62 6.31
CA ARG A 105 -11.31 8.75 5.64
C ARG A 105 -12.79 8.75 5.93
N ARG A 106 -13.21 9.51 6.92
CA ARG A 106 -14.63 9.84 7.03
C ARG A 106 -15.03 10.65 5.80
N PRO A 107 -16.23 10.45 5.24
CA PRO A 107 -16.82 11.44 4.36
C PRO A 107 -17.03 12.70 5.20
N VAL A 108 -16.03 13.58 5.22
CA VAL A 108 -16.15 14.89 5.86
C VAL A 108 -16.99 15.73 4.92
N THR A 109 -18.28 15.79 5.21
CA THR A 109 -19.14 16.81 4.62
C THR A 109 -18.55 18.18 4.98
N GLY A 110 -17.85 18.80 4.02
CA GLY A 110 -17.30 20.15 4.16
C GLY A 110 -15.77 20.26 4.28
N SER A 111 -14.97 19.21 4.25
CA SER A 111 -13.51 19.32 4.31
C SER A 111 -12.85 19.37 2.93
N LEU A 112 -11.96 20.35 2.78
CA LEU A 112 -11.20 20.68 1.56
C LEU A 112 -10.09 19.68 1.20
N LEU A 113 -9.96 18.57 1.90
CA LEU A 113 -8.89 17.60 1.68
C LEU A 113 -9.36 16.45 0.78
N PHE A 114 -9.20 16.62 -0.49
CA PHE A 114 -9.48 15.70 -1.58
C PHE A 114 -10.91 15.74 -2.15
N ARG A 115 -11.15 16.68 -3.05
CA ARG A 115 -12.08 16.45 -4.15
C ARG A 115 -11.28 15.76 -5.27
N PRO A 116 -11.66 14.56 -5.75
CA PRO A 116 -11.18 14.13 -7.06
C PRO A 116 -11.66 15.20 -8.05
N SER A 117 -10.76 15.74 -8.85
CA SER A 117 -11.14 16.57 -9.97
C SER A 117 -12.12 15.77 -10.82
N ALA A 118 -13.31 16.29 -11.04
CA ALA A 118 -14.20 15.74 -12.06
C ALA A 118 -13.38 15.75 -13.36
N ALA A 119 -13.12 14.55 -13.90
CA ALA A 119 -12.56 14.43 -15.24
C ALA A 119 -13.55 15.08 -16.19
N ALA A 120 -13.08 16.10 -16.91
CA ALA A 120 -13.74 16.64 -18.08
C ALA A 120 -13.57 15.69 -19.26
#